data_2f04462df18514ef38c7d19ec2fdb0fe
#
_entry.id   2f04462df18514ef38c7d19ec2fdb0fe
#
_cell.length_a   1.000
_cell.length_b   1.000
_cell.length_c   1.000
_cell.angle_alpha   90.00
_cell.angle_beta   90.00
_cell.angle_gamma   90.00
#
_symmetry.space_group_name_H-M   'P 1'
#
loop_
_entity.id
_entity.type
_entity.pdbx_description
1 polymer ?
#
loop_
_entity_poly.entity_id
_entity_poly.type
_entity_poly.pdbx_seq_one_letter_code
_entity_poly.pdbx_strand_id
1 'polypeptide(L)'
;MRADRIVAAAIAAGAAVLTAQLLVRPIVGLADNGDFSKVMRPAGLAYVEPEPARYFRWASSKFAFAAPRPDPDGYRTSETVLARSATAASSLVGASLFDIRALGALHAALLLLGLALGIAATRDLAPAARWTAAILLVLVFTDVAYAAPLNSLYGQAASLVFFLVTAGITALAIRRGGLPGAWLAAYFVAAALFVCSKPQEALQAPLLAALGAALAGGGTRRRATAIVLAVLLLGVAIVYFRATPRELRRVALYHAVFTELLPNSADPGNDLRRLSLPESLARHAGTTAYDERAPLGDPAFRDELDRLGYPALARIYLSQPDRAFSVLRRAAWKGARMRPPFFGDLAKDAGQPERAQSRRFALWSDLKFRLRPWNLAIWTVLLAGGAAAALASWRRASPRGRLARIGLLALCAMASLELAVCAFADAHIELVRHLYVFHAMIDLLFVAAVVWTVQTVAARLPFVSRAARGVSATRPPKANPQQ
;
A
#
# COMPACT_ATOMS: atom_id res chain seq x y z
N MET A 1 -27.53 -19.11 3.27
CA MET A 1 -27.02 -17.94 2.54
C MET A 1 -26.49 -18.43 1.19
N ARG A 2 -27.07 -18.05 0.05
CA ARG A 2 -26.47 -18.34 -1.26
C ARG A 2 -25.18 -17.54 -1.40
N ALA A 3 -24.08 -18.24 -1.69
CA ALA A 3 -22.78 -17.61 -1.95
C ALA A 3 -22.95 -16.56 -3.07
N ASP A 4 -22.31 -15.38 -2.91
CA ASP A 4 -22.32 -14.34 -3.96
C ASP A 4 -21.44 -14.82 -5.12
N ARG A 5 -22.06 -15.21 -6.24
CA ARG A 5 -21.38 -15.79 -7.41
C ARG A 5 -20.30 -14.88 -7.98
N ILE A 6 -20.50 -13.54 -7.91
CA ILE A 6 -19.51 -12.59 -8.42
C ILE A 6 -18.28 -12.60 -7.52
N VAL A 7 -18.46 -12.57 -6.20
CA VAL A 7 -17.35 -12.68 -5.24
C VAL A 7 -16.61 -13.99 -5.45
N ALA A 8 -17.33 -15.13 -5.51
CA ALA A 8 -16.72 -16.44 -5.68
C ALA A 8 -15.91 -16.56 -6.99
N ALA A 9 -16.48 -16.11 -8.11
CA ALA A 9 -15.81 -16.13 -9.41
C ALA A 9 -14.56 -15.23 -9.42
N ALA A 10 -14.65 -14.00 -8.88
CA ALA A 10 -13.53 -13.09 -8.82
C ALA A 10 -12.38 -13.62 -7.93
N ILE A 11 -12.71 -14.17 -6.75
CA ILE A 11 -11.71 -14.74 -5.86
C ILE A 11 -11.07 -15.99 -6.45
N ALA A 12 -11.84 -16.85 -7.12
CA ALA A 12 -11.28 -18.00 -7.84
C ALA A 12 -10.32 -17.58 -8.96
N ALA A 13 -10.69 -16.56 -9.75
CA ALA A 13 -9.82 -16.01 -10.79
C ALA A 13 -8.54 -15.39 -10.18
N GLY A 14 -8.68 -14.55 -9.15
CA GLY A 14 -7.54 -13.98 -8.44
C GLY A 14 -6.61 -15.02 -7.82
N ALA A 15 -7.18 -16.06 -7.20
CA ALA A 15 -6.43 -17.17 -6.65
C ALA A 15 -5.65 -17.94 -7.74
N ALA A 16 -6.28 -18.20 -8.89
CA ALA A 16 -5.62 -18.85 -10.02
C ALA A 16 -4.43 -18.04 -10.53
N VAL A 17 -4.60 -16.70 -10.71
CA VAL A 17 -3.53 -15.80 -11.17
C VAL A 17 -2.39 -15.73 -10.16
N LEU A 18 -2.69 -15.59 -8.85
CA LEU A 18 -1.65 -15.53 -7.81
C LEU A 18 -0.95 -16.88 -7.65
N THR A 19 -1.68 -18.00 -7.72
CA THR A 19 -1.07 -19.34 -7.70
C THR A 19 -0.10 -19.51 -8.86
N ALA A 20 -0.49 -19.13 -10.08
CA ALA A 20 0.37 -19.23 -11.26
C ALA A 20 1.66 -18.40 -11.14
N GLN A 21 1.64 -17.29 -10.41
CA GLN A 21 2.80 -16.42 -10.22
C GLN A 21 3.65 -16.84 -9.01
N LEU A 22 3.01 -17.10 -7.88
CA LEU A 22 3.72 -17.22 -6.60
C LEU A 22 4.08 -18.68 -6.25
N LEU A 23 3.30 -19.66 -6.71
CA LEU A 23 3.43 -21.04 -6.28
C LEU A 23 3.93 -21.98 -7.37
N VAL A 24 3.62 -21.68 -8.65
CA VAL A 24 4.03 -22.49 -9.81
C VAL A 24 5.34 -21.97 -10.38
N ARG A 25 6.32 -22.87 -10.60
CA ARG A 25 7.63 -22.50 -11.16
C ARG A 25 7.53 -22.06 -12.64
N PRO A 26 8.37 -21.09 -13.09
CA PRO A 26 9.24 -20.27 -12.27
C PRO A 26 8.42 -19.29 -11.41
N ILE A 27 8.64 -19.31 -10.09
CA ILE A 27 7.95 -18.43 -9.16
C ILE A 27 8.43 -17.00 -9.32
N VAL A 28 7.50 -16.07 -9.12
CA VAL A 28 7.80 -14.64 -9.04
C VAL A 28 8.01 -14.27 -7.57
N GLY A 29 9.03 -13.49 -7.31
CA GLY A 29 9.35 -12.92 -6.00
C GLY A 29 10.03 -11.57 -6.17
N LEU A 30 10.92 -11.19 -5.26
CA LEU A 30 11.72 -9.98 -5.37
C LEU A 30 13.12 -10.25 -4.81
N ALA A 31 14.16 -9.77 -5.53
CA ALA A 31 15.53 -9.89 -5.08
C ALA A 31 15.76 -9.06 -3.80
N ASP A 32 16.71 -9.51 -2.97
CA ASP A 32 17.12 -8.79 -1.77
C ASP A 32 18.07 -7.63 -2.11
N ASN A 33 17.92 -6.50 -1.40
CA ASN A 33 18.89 -5.40 -1.39
C ASN A 33 19.66 -5.29 -0.06
N GLY A 34 19.55 -6.29 0.82
CA GLY A 34 20.08 -6.30 2.18
C GLY A 34 19.00 -6.15 3.26
N ASP A 35 17.82 -5.64 2.92
CA ASP A 35 16.74 -5.39 3.88
C ASP A 35 16.04 -6.67 4.37
N PHE A 36 16.20 -7.80 3.69
CA PHE A 36 15.60 -9.07 4.13
C PHE A 36 16.05 -9.46 5.53
N SER A 37 17.30 -9.15 5.90
CA SER A 37 17.85 -9.43 7.22
C SER A 37 16.99 -8.86 8.35
N LYS A 38 16.34 -7.71 8.14
CA LYS A 38 15.48 -7.01 9.11
C LYS A 38 14.23 -7.81 9.50
N VAL A 39 13.73 -8.67 8.60
CA VAL A 39 12.57 -9.55 8.83
C VAL A 39 13.02 -10.99 9.05
N MET A 40 13.99 -11.45 8.26
CA MET A 40 14.50 -12.80 8.25
C MET A 40 15.03 -13.24 9.62
N ARG A 41 15.90 -12.45 10.24
CA ARG A 41 16.48 -12.78 11.56
C ARG A 41 15.41 -12.89 12.66
N PRO A 42 14.50 -11.91 12.83
CA PRO A 42 13.42 -12.04 13.80
C PRO A 42 12.45 -13.19 13.48
N ALA A 43 12.28 -13.55 12.20
CA ALA A 43 11.43 -14.67 11.81
C ALA A 43 12.04 -16.06 12.04
N GLY A 44 13.32 -16.13 12.46
CA GLY A 44 14.02 -17.41 12.64
C GLY A 44 14.47 -18.04 11.34
N LEU A 45 14.92 -17.22 10.40
CA LEU A 45 15.41 -17.61 9.09
C LEU A 45 16.83 -17.12 8.86
N ALA A 46 17.58 -17.83 8.01
CA ALA A 46 18.89 -17.47 7.53
C ALA A 46 19.03 -17.80 6.03
N TYR A 47 19.98 -17.17 5.37
CA TYR A 47 20.28 -17.51 3.98
C TYR A 47 20.89 -18.91 3.87
N VAL A 48 20.54 -19.59 2.79
CA VAL A 48 21.19 -20.87 2.40
C VAL A 48 22.46 -20.59 1.62
N GLU A 49 22.48 -19.55 0.78
CA GLU A 49 23.61 -19.20 -0.07
C GLU A 49 24.45 -18.04 0.53
N PRO A 50 25.79 -18.02 0.27
CA PRO A 50 26.65 -16.92 0.73
C PRO A 50 26.30 -15.56 0.11
N GLU A 51 26.64 -14.49 0.84
CA GLU A 51 26.16 -13.13 0.61
C GLU A 51 26.41 -12.46 -0.75
N PRO A 52 27.59 -12.49 -1.38
CA PRO A 52 27.87 -11.54 -2.47
C PRO A 52 27.07 -11.78 -3.76
N ALA A 53 26.58 -13.00 -3.98
CA ALA A 53 26.02 -13.39 -5.28
C ALA A 53 24.53 -13.05 -5.45
N ARG A 54 23.81 -12.62 -4.40
CA ARG A 54 22.34 -12.54 -4.43
C ARG A 54 21.75 -11.13 -4.56
N TYR A 55 22.46 -10.10 -4.05
CA TYR A 55 21.89 -8.76 -4.00
C TYR A 55 21.46 -8.25 -5.38
N PHE A 56 20.21 -7.81 -5.47
CA PHE A 56 19.56 -7.27 -6.66
C PHE A 56 19.40 -8.23 -7.84
N ARG A 57 19.99 -9.44 -7.81
CA ARG A 57 20.10 -10.31 -8.98
C ARG A 57 18.93 -11.24 -9.16
N TRP A 58 18.61 -12.05 -8.15
CA TRP A 58 17.56 -13.06 -8.19
C TRP A 58 16.72 -13.06 -6.93
N ALA A 59 15.45 -13.46 -7.06
CA ALA A 59 14.58 -13.72 -5.93
C ALA A 59 15.06 -14.97 -5.17
N SER A 60 15.15 -14.88 -3.84
CA SER A 60 15.50 -16.00 -2.98
C SER A 60 14.25 -16.85 -2.70
N SER A 61 14.29 -18.14 -3.07
CA SER A 61 13.14 -19.04 -2.89
C SER A 61 13.23 -19.92 -1.64
N LYS A 62 14.41 -20.10 -1.07
CA LYS A 62 14.68 -21.00 0.07
C LYS A 62 15.52 -20.31 1.13
N PHE A 63 15.19 -20.62 2.40
CA PHE A 63 15.90 -20.12 3.58
C PHE A 63 16.13 -21.28 4.55
N ALA A 64 17.22 -21.24 5.29
CA ALA A 64 17.49 -22.16 6.38
C ALA A 64 16.70 -21.72 7.64
N PHE A 65 16.22 -22.68 8.43
CA PHE A 65 15.71 -22.39 9.76
C PHE A 65 16.87 -22.02 10.70
N ALA A 66 16.67 -21.00 11.52
CA ALA A 66 17.63 -20.52 12.50
C ALA A 66 16.93 -20.14 13.82
N ALA A 67 17.69 -19.97 14.88
CA ALA A 67 17.13 -19.40 16.10
C ALA A 67 16.70 -17.94 15.85
N PRO A 68 15.47 -17.54 16.23
CA PRO A 68 15.01 -16.16 16.10
C PRO A 68 15.93 -15.21 16.87
N ARG A 69 16.38 -14.13 16.21
CA ARG A 69 17.21 -13.10 16.82
C ARG A 69 16.63 -11.72 16.45
N PRO A 70 16.65 -10.75 17.37
CA PRO A 70 16.25 -9.39 17.04
C PRO A 70 17.13 -8.83 15.92
N ASP A 71 16.57 -7.91 15.15
CA ASP A 71 17.36 -7.13 14.20
C ASP A 71 18.40 -6.29 14.98
N PRO A 72 19.67 -6.23 14.57
CA PRO A 72 20.72 -5.49 15.28
C PRO A 72 20.39 -4.02 15.48
N ASP A 73 19.75 -3.40 14.48
CA ASP A 73 19.33 -2.00 14.53
C ASP A 73 18.01 -1.79 15.26
N GLY A 74 17.35 -2.89 15.69
CA GLY A 74 16.08 -2.84 16.40
C GLY A 74 14.87 -2.58 15.49
N TYR A 75 15.00 -2.79 14.16
CA TYR A 75 13.90 -2.62 13.23
C TYR A 75 12.75 -3.59 13.55
N ARG A 76 11.54 -3.07 13.50
CA ARG A 76 10.31 -3.83 13.73
C ARG A 76 9.34 -3.61 12.59
N THR A 77 8.54 -4.63 12.25
CA THR A 77 7.53 -4.54 11.21
C THR A 77 6.47 -5.63 11.41
N SER A 78 5.23 -5.35 11.03
CA SER A 78 4.16 -6.35 10.99
C SER A 78 4.45 -7.50 10.02
N GLU A 79 5.32 -7.30 9.03
CA GLU A 79 5.82 -8.37 8.16
C GLU A 79 6.49 -9.49 8.95
N THR A 80 7.20 -9.17 10.02
CA THR A 80 7.81 -10.18 10.90
C THR A 80 6.77 -11.12 11.51
N VAL A 81 5.55 -10.63 11.78
CA VAL A 81 4.47 -11.48 12.32
C VAL A 81 4.03 -12.50 11.27
N LEU A 82 3.85 -12.06 10.02
CA LEU A 82 3.47 -12.94 8.91
C LEU A 82 4.58 -13.96 8.60
N ALA A 83 5.82 -13.49 8.52
CA ALA A 83 6.97 -14.34 8.28
C ALA A 83 7.14 -15.39 9.38
N ARG A 84 7.01 -15.02 10.67
CA ARG A 84 7.02 -15.97 11.79
C ARG A 84 5.91 -17.01 11.70
N SER A 85 4.70 -16.58 11.36
CA SER A 85 3.55 -17.48 11.21
C SER A 85 3.81 -18.52 10.10
N ALA A 86 4.31 -18.07 8.94
CA ALA A 86 4.66 -18.96 7.84
C ALA A 86 5.84 -19.88 8.18
N THR A 87 6.87 -19.38 8.89
CA THR A 87 8.02 -20.16 9.36
C THR A 87 7.58 -21.25 10.33
N ALA A 88 6.75 -20.89 11.32
CA ALA A 88 6.22 -21.85 12.28
C ALA A 88 5.36 -22.93 11.62
N ALA A 89 4.48 -22.55 10.70
CA ALA A 89 3.67 -23.51 9.95
C ALA A 89 4.54 -24.48 9.13
N SER A 90 5.59 -23.98 8.47
CA SER A 90 6.53 -24.80 7.69
C SER A 90 7.33 -25.76 8.58
N SER A 91 7.75 -25.31 9.76
CA SER A 91 8.45 -26.14 10.75
C SER A 91 7.56 -27.27 11.29
N LEU A 92 6.28 -26.97 11.57
CA LEU A 92 5.31 -27.96 12.08
C LEU A 92 5.04 -29.12 11.10
N VAL A 93 5.16 -28.87 9.80
CA VAL A 93 5.04 -29.94 8.78
C VAL A 93 6.36 -30.64 8.48
N GLY A 94 7.43 -30.38 9.27
CA GLY A 94 8.70 -31.08 9.15
C GLY A 94 9.56 -30.66 7.96
N ALA A 95 9.36 -29.45 7.38
CA ALA A 95 10.17 -28.98 6.29
C ALA A 95 11.65 -28.80 6.71
N SER A 96 12.59 -29.24 5.86
CA SER A 96 14.04 -29.08 6.11
C SER A 96 14.54 -27.66 5.81
N LEU A 97 13.88 -26.96 4.90
CA LEU A 97 14.12 -25.57 4.53
C LEU A 97 12.80 -24.82 4.46
N PHE A 98 12.82 -23.55 4.82
CA PHE A 98 11.68 -22.66 4.60
C PHE A 98 11.59 -22.31 3.12
N ASP A 99 10.42 -22.55 2.53
CA ASP A 99 10.08 -22.13 1.17
C ASP A 99 9.28 -20.85 1.22
N ILE A 100 9.75 -19.80 0.52
CA ILE A 100 9.11 -18.47 0.48
C ILE A 100 7.65 -18.54 0.00
N ARG A 101 7.28 -19.56 -0.76
CA ARG A 101 5.90 -19.79 -1.22
C ARG A 101 4.89 -19.93 -0.07
N ALA A 102 5.32 -20.40 1.11
CA ALA A 102 4.46 -20.44 2.29
C ALA A 102 4.05 -19.03 2.77
N LEU A 103 5.00 -18.10 2.78
CA LEU A 103 4.73 -16.69 3.07
C LEU A 103 3.90 -16.04 1.96
N GLY A 104 4.26 -16.29 0.68
CA GLY A 104 3.50 -15.81 -0.47
C GLY A 104 2.04 -16.27 -0.48
N ALA A 105 1.77 -17.53 -0.08
CA ALA A 105 0.41 -18.05 0.05
C ALA A 105 -0.37 -17.32 1.16
N LEU A 106 0.26 -17.02 2.30
CA LEU A 106 -0.36 -16.24 3.39
C LEU A 106 -0.69 -14.82 2.94
N HIS A 107 0.25 -14.16 2.27
CA HIS A 107 0.01 -12.83 1.69
C HIS A 107 -1.12 -12.85 0.64
N ALA A 108 -1.11 -13.84 -0.27
CA ALA A 108 -2.15 -14.00 -1.28
C ALA A 108 -3.54 -14.19 -0.64
N ALA A 109 -3.63 -14.99 0.43
CA ALA A 109 -4.89 -15.18 1.16
C ALA A 109 -5.42 -13.87 1.77
N LEU A 110 -4.54 -13.07 2.39
CA LEU A 110 -4.90 -11.76 2.95
C LEU A 110 -5.28 -10.75 1.87
N LEU A 111 -4.54 -10.72 0.75
CA LEU A 111 -4.88 -9.89 -0.40
C LEU A 111 -6.28 -10.24 -0.93
N LEU A 112 -6.53 -11.52 -1.18
CA LEU A 112 -7.83 -12.00 -1.65
C LEU A 112 -8.96 -11.72 -0.65
N LEU A 113 -8.69 -11.78 0.65
CA LEU A 113 -9.64 -11.37 1.69
C LEU A 113 -10.00 -9.87 1.51
N GLY A 114 -9.03 -8.99 1.35
CA GLY A 114 -9.26 -7.56 1.10
C GLY A 114 -10.12 -7.32 -0.14
N LEU A 115 -9.79 -8.01 -1.26
CA LEU A 115 -10.57 -7.93 -2.50
C LEU A 115 -11.99 -8.47 -2.32
N ALA A 116 -12.15 -9.61 -1.63
CA ALA A 116 -13.47 -10.21 -1.37
C ALA A 116 -14.38 -9.26 -0.59
N LEU A 117 -13.84 -8.60 0.46
CA LEU A 117 -14.57 -7.59 1.23
C LEU A 117 -14.97 -6.39 0.36
N GLY A 118 -14.05 -5.90 -0.47
CA GLY A 118 -14.30 -4.79 -1.41
C GLY A 118 -15.40 -5.14 -2.43
N ILE A 119 -15.31 -6.31 -3.07
CA ILE A 119 -16.31 -6.79 -4.04
C ILE A 119 -17.67 -7.03 -3.35
N ALA A 120 -17.67 -7.63 -2.15
CA ALA A 120 -18.90 -7.84 -1.38
C ALA A 120 -19.59 -6.51 -0.99
N ALA A 121 -18.81 -5.45 -0.82
CA ALA A 121 -19.35 -4.11 -0.55
C ALA A 121 -20.14 -3.54 -1.74
N THR A 122 -19.93 -4.01 -2.97
CA THR A 122 -20.65 -3.54 -4.17
C THR A 122 -22.02 -4.20 -4.38
N ARG A 123 -22.48 -5.05 -3.46
CA ARG A 123 -23.68 -5.89 -3.63
C ARG A 123 -24.96 -5.12 -3.99
N ASP A 124 -25.07 -3.88 -3.54
CA ASP A 124 -26.23 -3.03 -3.77
C ASP A 124 -26.14 -2.20 -5.06
N LEU A 125 -25.05 -2.34 -5.83
CA LEU A 125 -24.85 -1.68 -7.12
C LEU A 125 -25.49 -2.47 -8.26
N ALA A 126 -25.66 -1.81 -9.42
CA ALA A 126 -26.09 -2.46 -10.66
C ALA A 126 -25.12 -3.61 -11.04
N PRO A 127 -25.63 -4.70 -11.66
CA PRO A 127 -24.80 -5.85 -12.03
C PRO A 127 -23.55 -5.47 -12.84
N ALA A 128 -23.67 -4.53 -13.81
CA ALA A 128 -22.55 -4.03 -14.58
C ALA A 128 -21.46 -3.40 -13.69
N ALA A 129 -21.83 -2.52 -12.76
CA ALA A 129 -20.89 -1.88 -11.84
C ALA A 129 -20.22 -2.90 -10.91
N ARG A 130 -20.95 -3.94 -10.48
CA ARG A 130 -20.40 -5.03 -9.66
C ARG A 130 -19.35 -5.85 -10.40
N TRP A 131 -19.66 -6.25 -11.65
CA TRP A 131 -18.68 -6.97 -12.49
C TRP A 131 -17.47 -6.10 -12.80
N THR A 132 -17.67 -4.82 -13.11
CA THR A 132 -16.57 -3.87 -13.29
C THR A 132 -15.67 -3.79 -12.08
N ALA A 133 -16.23 -3.67 -10.86
CA ALA A 133 -15.46 -3.68 -9.63
C ALA A 133 -14.68 -4.98 -9.45
N ALA A 134 -15.32 -6.12 -9.65
CA ALA A 134 -14.70 -7.44 -9.51
C ALA A 134 -13.55 -7.65 -10.48
N ILE A 135 -13.76 -7.34 -11.77
CA ILE A 135 -12.75 -7.48 -12.81
C ILE A 135 -11.56 -6.55 -12.56
N LEU A 136 -11.83 -5.26 -12.29
CA LEU A 136 -10.76 -4.28 -12.09
C LEU A 136 -9.96 -4.56 -10.80
N LEU A 137 -10.61 -4.91 -9.69
CA LEU A 137 -9.90 -5.23 -8.45
C LEU A 137 -8.99 -6.45 -8.64
N VAL A 138 -9.46 -7.49 -9.33
CA VAL A 138 -8.61 -8.67 -9.62
C VAL A 138 -7.49 -8.28 -10.57
N LEU A 139 -7.80 -7.68 -11.74
CA LEU A 139 -6.81 -7.31 -12.76
C LEU A 139 -5.69 -6.43 -12.19
N VAL A 140 -6.05 -5.45 -11.40
CA VAL A 140 -5.11 -4.48 -10.81
C VAL A 140 -4.26 -5.14 -9.75
N PHE A 141 -4.87 -5.74 -8.72
CA PHE A 141 -4.15 -6.18 -7.52
C PHE A 141 -3.53 -7.58 -7.64
N THR A 142 -3.78 -8.31 -8.72
CA THR A 142 -3.04 -9.52 -9.07
C THR A 142 -2.00 -9.30 -10.17
N ASP A 143 -1.81 -8.06 -10.65
CA ASP A 143 -0.70 -7.71 -11.56
C ASP A 143 0.64 -8.06 -10.90
N VAL A 144 1.58 -8.52 -11.73
CA VAL A 144 2.90 -8.97 -11.25
C VAL A 144 3.65 -7.92 -10.43
N ALA A 145 3.40 -6.64 -10.66
CA ALA A 145 4.01 -5.58 -9.88
C ALA A 145 3.52 -5.55 -8.43
N TYR A 146 2.28 -5.98 -8.17
CA TYR A 146 1.76 -6.19 -6.82
C TYR A 146 2.05 -7.59 -6.28
N ALA A 147 2.14 -8.59 -7.15
CA ALA A 147 2.37 -9.96 -6.74
C ALA A 147 3.83 -10.25 -6.35
N ALA A 148 4.82 -9.65 -7.04
CA ALA A 148 6.22 -9.95 -6.81
C ALA A 148 6.69 -9.76 -5.35
N PRO A 149 6.35 -8.66 -4.64
CA PRO A 149 6.70 -8.49 -3.23
C PRO A 149 6.08 -9.51 -2.28
N LEU A 150 5.00 -10.22 -2.67
CA LEU A 150 4.35 -11.20 -1.81
C LEU A 150 5.24 -12.43 -1.54
N ASN A 151 6.16 -12.77 -2.45
CA ASN A 151 7.21 -13.77 -2.24
C ASN A 151 8.52 -13.09 -1.86
N SER A 152 8.51 -12.24 -0.85
CA SER A 152 9.70 -11.57 -0.34
C SER A 152 9.57 -11.32 1.18
N LEU A 153 10.65 -10.92 1.81
CA LEU A 153 10.69 -10.51 3.21
C LEU A 153 10.69 -8.97 3.38
N TYR A 154 10.13 -8.27 2.40
CA TYR A 154 9.95 -6.82 2.50
C TYR A 154 8.63 -6.44 3.17
N GLY A 155 8.63 -5.43 4.02
CA GLY A 155 7.43 -4.88 4.65
C GLY A 155 6.35 -4.36 3.69
N GLN A 156 6.67 -4.20 2.39
CA GLN A 156 5.72 -3.81 1.36
C GLN A 156 4.55 -4.80 1.21
N ALA A 157 4.81 -6.11 1.38
CA ALA A 157 3.76 -7.11 1.31
C ALA A 157 2.73 -6.92 2.42
N ALA A 158 3.19 -6.78 3.68
CA ALA A 158 2.31 -6.46 4.80
C ALA A 158 1.57 -5.14 4.61
N SER A 159 2.26 -4.08 4.12
CA SER A 159 1.61 -2.80 3.85
C SER A 159 0.43 -2.96 2.89
N LEU A 160 0.62 -3.66 1.77
CA LEU A 160 -0.42 -3.86 0.75
C LEU A 160 -1.60 -4.66 1.31
N VAL A 161 -1.33 -5.83 1.89
CA VAL A 161 -2.43 -6.74 2.29
C VAL A 161 -3.26 -6.13 3.41
N PHE A 162 -2.64 -5.50 4.41
CA PHE A 162 -3.38 -4.86 5.50
C PHE A 162 -4.08 -3.57 5.07
N PHE A 163 -3.50 -2.80 4.14
CA PHE A 163 -4.19 -1.68 3.49
C PHE A 163 -5.46 -2.16 2.78
N LEU A 164 -5.39 -3.20 1.95
CA LEU A 164 -6.54 -3.72 1.21
C LEU A 164 -7.60 -4.32 2.12
N VAL A 165 -7.22 -5.01 3.20
CA VAL A 165 -8.16 -5.48 4.21
C VAL A 165 -8.86 -4.31 4.89
N THR A 166 -8.12 -3.28 5.30
CA THR A 166 -8.68 -2.06 5.92
C THR A 166 -9.63 -1.33 4.97
N ALA A 167 -9.25 -1.18 3.70
CA ALA A 167 -10.08 -0.59 2.65
C ALA A 167 -11.35 -1.41 2.38
N GLY A 168 -11.24 -2.75 2.34
CA GLY A 168 -12.37 -3.66 2.18
C GLY A 168 -13.36 -3.58 3.34
N ILE A 169 -12.87 -3.53 4.58
CA ILE A 169 -13.73 -3.32 5.77
C ILE A 169 -14.39 -1.94 5.71
N THR A 170 -13.66 -0.90 5.29
CA THR A 170 -14.20 0.45 5.10
C THR A 170 -15.33 0.46 4.07
N ALA A 171 -15.14 -0.17 2.91
CA ALA A 171 -16.17 -0.28 1.89
C ALA A 171 -17.42 -1.00 2.41
N LEU A 172 -17.22 -2.07 3.18
CA LEU A 172 -18.32 -2.82 3.82
C LEU A 172 -19.07 -1.97 4.86
N ALA A 173 -18.34 -1.15 5.63
CA ALA A 173 -18.92 -0.19 6.57
C ALA A 173 -19.81 0.84 5.87
N ILE A 174 -19.32 1.41 4.77
CA ILE A 174 -20.06 2.37 3.95
C ILE A 174 -21.37 1.75 3.48
N ARG A 175 -21.32 0.53 2.93
CA ARG A 175 -22.50 -0.20 2.48
C ARG A 175 -23.51 -0.42 3.62
N ARG A 176 -23.04 -0.81 4.79
CA ARG A 176 -23.90 -1.12 5.96
C ARG A 176 -24.38 0.13 6.71
N GLY A 177 -23.78 1.29 6.48
CA GLY A 177 -24.03 2.53 7.23
C GLY A 177 -23.34 2.55 8.59
N GLY A 178 -22.28 1.78 8.77
CA GLY A 178 -21.46 1.67 9.98
C GLY A 178 -21.02 0.25 10.29
N LEU A 179 -20.14 0.08 11.29
CA LEU A 179 -19.58 -1.21 11.71
C LEU A 179 -20.17 -1.69 13.03
N PRO A 180 -20.59 -2.97 13.15
CA PRO A 180 -20.79 -3.61 14.44
C PRO A 180 -19.44 -3.84 15.17
N GLY A 181 -19.50 -4.06 16.51
CA GLY A 181 -18.32 -4.07 17.37
C GLY A 181 -17.15 -4.96 16.90
N ALA A 182 -17.43 -6.22 16.50
CA ALA A 182 -16.38 -7.12 16.02
C ALA A 182 -15.70 -6.63 14.74
N TRP A 183 -16.46 -6.04 13.81
CA TRP A 183 -15.91 -5.48 12.57
C TRP A 183 -15.14 -4.17 12.82
N LEU A 184 -15.55 -3.40 13.83
CA LEU A 184 -14.82 -2.22 14.27
C LEU A 184 -13.45 -2.62 14.85
N ALA A 185 -13.41 -3.65 15.69
CA ALA A 185 -12.16 -4.20 16.20
C ALA A 185 -11.28 -4.72 15.06
N ALA A 186 -11.84 -5.48 14.11
CA ALA A 186 -11.11 -5.98 12.94
C ALA A 186 -10.52 -4.84 12.08
N TYR A 187 -11.26 -3.73 11.92
CA TYR A 187 -10.75 -2.53 11.24
C TYR A 187 -9.51 -1.98 11.94
N PHE A 188 -9.58 -1.76 13.27
CA PHE A 188 -8.46 -1.18 14.01
C PHE A 188 -7.26 -2.13 14.09
N VAL A 189 -7.48 -3.44 14.15
CA VAL A 189 -6.39 -4.44 14.07
C VAL A 189 -5.71 -4.38 12.70
N ALA A 190 -6.47 -4.39 11.61
CA ALA A 190 -5.91 -4.29 10.26
C ALA A 190 -5.18 -2.96 10.05
N ALA A 191 -5.74 -1.84 10.53
CA ALA A 191 -5.11 -0.53 10.49
C ALA A 191 -3.82 -0.50 11.33
N ALA A 192 -3.79 -1.10 12.52
CA ALA A 192 -2.59 -1.19 13.35
C ALA A 192 -1.48 -2.01 12.67
N LEU A 193 -1.83 -3.13 12.04
CA LEU A 193 -0.88 -3.93 11.28
C LEU A 193 -0.37 -3.19 10.03
N PHE A 194 -1.22 -2.40 9.38
CA PHE A 194 -0.81 -1.53 8.28
C PHE A 194 0.18 -0.45 8.75
N VAL A 195 -0.15 0.34 9.77
CA VAL A 195 0.73 1.42 10.25
C VAL A 195 2.05 0.90 10.84
N CYS A 196 2.07 -0.35 11.31
CA CYS A 196 3.29 -1.01 11.80
C CYS A 196 4.05 -1.78 10.71
N SER A 197 3.66 -1.70 9.45
CA SER A 197 4.35 -2.42 8.37
C SER A 197 5.63 -1.72 7.91
N LYS A 198 5.64 -0.38 7.91
CA LYS A 198 6.81 0.46 7.60
C LYS A 198 6.72 1.78 8.36
N PRO A 199 7.86 2.42 8.70
CA PRO A 199 7.84 3.70 9.42
C PRO A 199 7.04 4.81 8.74
N GLN A 200 7.05 4.87 7.40
CA GLN A 200 6.26 5.84 6.63
C GLN A 200 4.76 5.63 6.79
N GLU A 201 4.29 4.39 6.90
CA GLU A 201 2.87 4.06 7.06
C GLU A 201 2.32 4.49 8.44
N ALA A 202 3.19 4.64 9.44
CA ALA A 202 2.79 5.14 10.76
C ALA A 202 2.19 6.55 10.69
N LEU A 203 2.60 7.36 9.71
CA LEU A 203 2.09 8.71 9.47
C LEU A 203 0.62 8.70 9.01
N GLN A 204 0.10 7.57 8.55
CA GLN A 204 -1.30 7.40 8.15
C GLN A 204 -2.26 7.22 9.35
N ALA A 205 -1.73 6.96 10.54
CA ALA A 205 -2.53 6.63 11.73
C ALA A 205 -3.59 7.70 12.08
N PRO A 206 -3.33 9.01 12.02
CA PRO A 206 -4.35 10.01 12.31
C PRO A 206 -5.56 9.95 11.36
N LEU A 207 -5.32 9.72 10.06
CA LEU A 207 -6.37 9.59 9.05
C LEU A 207 -7.19 8.32 9.26
N LEU A 208 -6.53 7.20 9.56
CA LEU A 208 -7.18 5.92 9.85
C LEU A 208 -7.96 5.95 11.17
N ALA A 209 -7.43 6.63 12.21
CA ALA A 209 -8.11 6.80 13.48
C ALA A 209 -9.41 7.62 13.32
N ALA A 210 -9.34 8.74 12.60
CA ALA A 210 -10.49 9.58 12.29
C ALA A 210 -11.53 8.84 11.44
N LEU A 211 -11.07 8.09 10.42
CA LEU A 211 -11.95 7.26 9.59
C LEU A 211 -12.63 6.18 10.43
N GLY A 212 -11.89 5.43 11.25
CA GLY A 212 -12.43 4.39 12.12
C GLY A 212 -13.47 4.92 13.10
N ALA A 213 -13.25 6.11 13.68
CA ALA A 213 -14.22 6.80 14.54
C ALA A 213 -15.52 7.15 13.77
N ALA A 214 -15.39 7.62 12.51
CA ALA A 214 -16.54 7.92 11.65
C ALA A 214 -17.33 6.64 11.28
N LEU A 215 -16.66 5.51 11.11
CA LEU A 215 -17.27 4.23 10.74
C LEU A 215 -18.00 3.52 11.89
N ALA A 216 -17.86 3.97 13.14
CA ALA A 216 -18.47 3.32 14.31
C ALA A 216 -20.01 3.24 14.26
N GLY A 217 -20.66 4.12 13.48
CA GLY A 217 -22.11 4.13 13.37
C GLY A 217 -22.80 4.69 14.63
N GLY A 218 -24.11 4.49 14.74
CA GLY A 218 -24.93 5.05 15.81
C GLY A 218 -24.77 4.35 17.16
N GLY A 219 -24.95 5.11 18.24
CA GLY A 219 -24.94 4.66 19.61
C GLY A 219 -23.71 5.12 20.40
N THR A 220 -23.96 5.69 21.60
CA THR A 220 -22.91 6.31 22.44
C THR A 220 -21.80 5.31 22.79
N ARG A 221 -22.16 4.08 23.17
CA ARG A 221 -21.19 3.03 23.54
C ARG A 221 -20.23 2.69 22.39
N ARG A 222 -20.73 2.55 21.14
CA ARG A 222 -19.89 2.24 19.97
C ARG A 222 -18.96 3.39 19.64
N ARG A 223 -19.44 4.63 19.73
CA ARG A 223 -18.59 5.82 19.53
C ARG A 223 -17.48 5.89 20.58
N ALA A 224 -17.79 5.66 21.83
CA ALA A 224 -16.81 5.61 22.91
C ALA A 224 -15.75 4.53 22.63
N THR A 225 -16.17 3.30 22.27
CA THR A 225 -15.26 2.22 21.89
C THR A 225 -14.37 2.63 20.70
N ALA A 226 -14.94 3.27 19.65
CA ALA A 226 -14.16 3.72 18.50
C ALA A 226 -13.12 4.79 18.86
N ILE A 227 -13.47 5.72 19.75
CA ILE A 227 -12.54 6.73 20.24
C ILE A 227 -11.39 6.08 21.01
N VAL A 228 -11.68 5.13 21.90
CA VAL A 228 -10.63 4.39 22.64
C VAL A 228 -9.71 3.66 21.65
N LEU A 229 -10.27 2.92 20.68
CA LEU A 229 -9.48 2.21 19.68
C LEU A 229 -8.68 3.16 18.79
N ALA A 230 -9.21 4.34 18.45
CA ALA A 230 -8.51 5.37 17.71
C ALA A 230 -7.31 5.94 18.51
N VAL A 231 -7.49 6.20 19.80
CA VAL A 231 -6.40 6.64 20.69
C VAL A 231 -5.34 5.55 20.82
N LEU A 232 -5.74 4.29 20.96
CA LEU A 232 -4.80 3.17 21.00
C LEU A 232 -4.01 3.05 19.69
N LEU A 233 -4.66 3.20 18.52
CA LEU A 233 -3.99 3.20 17.22
C LEU A 233 -2.94 4.32 17.12
N LEU A 234 -3.29 5.53 17.56
CA LEU A 234 -2.35 6.66 17.60
C LEU A 234 -1.18 6.37 18.56
N GLY A 235 -1.46 5.82 19.73
CA GLY A 235 -0.42 5.42 20.68
C GLY A 235 0.54 4.39 20.09
N VAL A 236 0.01 3.34 19.46
CA VAL A 236 0.80 2.31 18.76
C VAL A 236 1.66 2.94 17.67
N ALA A 237 1.08 3.79 16.82
CA ALA A 237 1.82 4.44 15.74
C ALA A 237 2.95 5.34 16.26
N ILE A 238 2.70 6.12 17.32
CA ILE A 238 3.72 6.99 17.96
C ILE A 238 4.87 6.14 18.50
N VAL A 239 4.55 5.08 19.27
CA VAL A 239 5.57 4.18 19.83
C VAL A 239 6.37 3.52 18.72
N TYR A 240 5.69 3.01 17.69
CA TYR A 240 6.33 2.38 16.54
C TYR A 240 7.24 3.35 15.78
N PHE A 241 6.76 4.55 15.47
CA PHE A 241 7.53 5.57 14.75
C PHE A 241 8.77 6.03 15.55
N ARG A 242 8.62 6.20 16.87
CA ARG A 242 9.74 6.56 17.76
C ARG A 242 10.75 5.44 17.92
N ALA A 243 10.31 4.19 17.82
CA ALA A 243 11.17 3.01 17.85
C ALA A 243 11.92 2.76 16.53
N THR A 244 11.65 3.56 15.48
CA THR A 244 12.37 3.46 14.20
C THR A 244 13.87 3.70 14.41
N PRO A 245 14.76 2.83 13.91
CA PRO A 245 16.20 2.98 14.03
C PRO A 245 16.69 4.34 13.55
N ARG A 246 17.57 4.97 14.31
CA ARG A 246 18.13 6.30 13.97
C ARG A 246 18.85 6.27 12.62
N GLU A 247 19.55 5.18 12.32
CA GLU A 247 20.28 5.04 11.04
C GLU A 247 19.32 5.09 9.83
N LEU A 248 18.15 4.46 9.89
CA LEU A 248 17.17 4.58 8.80
C LEU A 248 16.71 6.03 8.58
N ARG A 249 16.50 6.76 9.66
CA ARG A 249 16.12 8.17 9.59
C ARG A 249 17.25 9.04 9.04
N ARG A 250 18.50 8.78 9.45
CA ARG A 250 19.69 9.47 8.92
C ARG A 250 19.87 9.23 7.43
N VAL A 251 19.75 7.97 6.99
CA VAL A 251 19.82 7.59 5.57
C VAL A 251 18.73 8.31 4.77
N ALA A 252 17.49 8.33 5.24
CA ALA A 252 16.39 9.02 4.57
C ALA A 252 16.64 10.53 4.49
N LEU A 253 17.04 11.19 5.57
CA LEU A 253 17.39 12.61 5.59
C LEU A 253 18.59 12.92 4.69
N TYR A 254 19.61 12.06 4.70
CA TYR A 254 20.74 12.20 3.78
C TYR A 254 20.29 12.22 2.33
N HIS A 255 19.49 11.23 1.94
CA HIS A 255 18.96 11.16 0.58
C HIS A 255 18.08 12.37 0.23
N ALA A 256 17.21 12.81 1.14
CA ALA A 256 16.37 13.97 0.91
C ALA A 256 17.17 15.25 0.67
N VAL A 257 18.30 15.42 1.35
CA VAL A 257 19.16 16.61 1.21
C VAL A 257 20.16 16.42 0.06
N PHE A 258 21.03 15.41 0.13
CA PHE A 258 22.20 15.31 -0.73
C PHE A 258 21.92 14.65 -2.08
N THR A 259 20.89 13.79 -2.16
CA THR A 259 20.54 13.11 -3.40
C THR A 259 19.40 13.82 -4.16
N GLU A 260 18.48 14.52 -3.47
CA GLU A 260 17.35 15.17 -4.12
C GLU A 260 17.45 16.71 -4.06
N LEU A 261 17.59 17.31 -2.87
CA LEU A 261 17.51 18.76 -2.71
C LEU A 261 18.68 19.47 -3.38
N LEU A 262 19.93 19.15 -3.00
CA LEU A 262 21.12 19.89 -3.44
C LEU A 262 21.44 19.75 -4.93
N PRO A 263 21.33 18.57 -5.57
CA PRO A 263 21.61 18.45 -7.01
C PRO A 263 20.62 19.25 -7.89
N ASN A 264 19.47 19.59 -7.34
CA ASN A 264 18.43 20.38 -8.01
C ASN A 264 18.39 21.83 -7.50
N SER A 265 19.43 22.28 -6.85
CA SER A 265 19.55 23.63 -6.31
C SER A 265 20.35 24.52 -7.25
N ALA A 266 19.89 25.75 -7.44
CA ALA A 266 20.68 26.80 -8.10
C ALA A 266 21.80 27.33 -7.19
N ASP A 267 21.61 27.27 -5.86
CA ASP A 267 22.58 27.67 -4.84
C ASP A 267 22.56 26.67 -3.68
N PRO A 268 23.32 25.57 -3.79
CA PRO A 268 23.41 24.53 -2.75
C PRO A 268 23.91 25.09 -1.39
N GLY A 269 24.80 26.09 -1.40
CA GLY A 269 25.31 26.72 -0.18
C GLY A 269 24.21 27.42 0.60
N ASN A 270 23.37 28.19 -0.09
CA ASN A 270 22.23 28.85 0.54
C ASN A 270 21.20 27.85 1.09
N ASP A 271 20.92 26.77 0.38
CA ASP A 271 20.04 25.72 0.90
C ASP A 271 20.60 25.05 2.17
N LEU A 272 21.91 24.77 2.20
CA LEU A 272 22.57 24.26 3.40
C LEU A 272 22.48 25.23 4.57
N ARG A 273 22.71 26.53 4.36
CA ARG A 273 22.51 27.55 5.41
C ARG A 273 21.08 27.54 5.94
N ARG A 274 20.07 27.46 5.07
CA ARG A 274 18.65 27.38 5.47
C ARG A 274 18.33 26.11 6.26
N LEU A 275 19.09 25.03 6.07
CA LEU A 275 19.02 23.80 6.84
C LEU A 275 19.90 23.83 8.10
N SER A 276 20.62 24.94 8.36
CA SER A 276 21.61 25.05 9.43
C SER A 276 22.74 24.02 9.32
N LEU A 277 23.13 23.71 8.08
CA LEU A 277 24.23 22.80 7.76
C LEU A 277 25.42 23.60 7.17
N PRO A 278 26.68 23.16 7.38
CA PRO A 278 27.87 23.78 6.79
C PRO A 278 27.83 23.79 5.26
N GLU A 279 28.17 24.94 4.65
CA GLU A 279 28.21 25.08 3.19
C GLU A 279 29.23 24.14 2.52
N SER A 280 30.30 23.78 3.24
CA SER A 280 31.32 22.84 2.77
C SER A 280 30.74 21.47 2.40
N LEU A 281 29.56 21.12 2.92
CA LEU A 281 28.85 19.87 2.60
C LEU A 281 28.26 19.89 1.18
N ALA A 282 28.24 21.02 0.46
CA ALA A 282 27.78 21.09 -0.93
C ALA A 282 28.56 20.16 -1.85
N ARG A 283 29.82 19.83 -1.52
CA ARG A 283 30.64 18.84 -2.24
C ARG A 283 30.04 17.43 -2.29
N HIS A 284 29.11 17.11 -1.40
CA HIS A 284 28.43 15.82 -1.34
C HIS A 284 27.10 15.80 -2.15
N ALA A 285 26.75 16.90 -2.82
CA ALA A 285 25.55 16.94 -3.66
C ALA A 285 25.63 15.84 -4.75
N GLY A 286 24.58 15.07 -4.89
CA GLY A 286 24.48 13.94 -5.83
C GLY A 286 25.00 12.61 -5.30
N THR A 287 25.61 12.57 -4.10
CA THR A 287 26.01 11.30 -3.48
C THR A 287 24.84 10.63 -2.76
N THR A 288 24.93 9.32 -2.58
CA THR A 288 23.99 8.51 -1.80
C THR A 288 24.55 8.23 -0.41
N ALA A 289 23.69 7.84 0.53
CA ALA A 289 24.13 7.41 1.86
C ALA A 289 25.06 6.18 1.84
N TYR A 290 25.09 5.47 0.73
CA TYR A 290 25.92 4.25 0.52
C TYR A 290 27.20 4.52 -0.27
N ASP A 291 27.46 5.77 -0.65
CA ASP A 291 28.69 6.18 -1.32
C ASP A 291 29.82 6.27 -0.29
N GLU A 292 31.01 5.79 -0.64
CA GLU A 292 32.19 5.88 0.24
C GLU A 292 32.55 7.32 0.62
N ARG A 293 32.19 8.29 -0.22
CA ARG A 293 32.40 9.72 0.05
C ARG A 293 31.34 10.33 0.96
N ALA A 294 30.27 9.58 1.31
CA ALA A 294 29.24 10.08 2.21
C ALA A 294 29.80 10.22 3.64
N PRO A 295 29.64 11.40 4.28
CA PRO A 295 30.22 11.65 5.61
C PRO A 295 29.47 10.99 6.76
N LEU A 296 28.63 9.97 6.49
CA LEU A 296 27.87 9.24 7.51
C LEU A 296 28.74 8.45 8.50
N GLY A 297 30.02 8.25 8.18
CA GLY A 297 31.01 7.73 9.13
C GLY A 297 31.43 8.73 10.21
N ASP A 298 31.29 10.03 9.96
CA ASP A 298 31.66 11.11 10.89
C ASP A 298 30.59 11.30 11.97
N PRO A 299 30.91 11.16 13.28
CA PRO A 299 29.99 11.40 14.36
C PRO A 299 29.43 12.82 14.39
N ALA A 300 30.25 13.85 14.12
CA ALA A 300 29.81 15.24 14.11
C ALA A 300 28.74 15.48 13.04
N PHE A 301 28.91 14.91 11.85
CA PHE A 301 27.92 15.00 10.78
C PHE A 301 26.61 14.25 11.14
N ARG A 302 26.72 13.09 11.82
CA ARG A 302 25.52 12.38 12.31
C ARG A 302 24.71 13.21 13.29
N ASP A 303 25.39 13.94 14.18
CA ASP A 303 24.74 14.83 15.16
C ASP A 303 24.07 16.02 14.47
N GLU A 304 24.62 16.53 13.37
CA GLU A 304 24.01 17.57 12.54
C GLU A 304 22.74 17.04 11.85
N LEU A 305 22.79 15.83 11.26
CA LEU A 305 21.62 15.18 10.67
C LEU A 305 20.54 14.88 11.71
N ASP A 306 20.91 14.46 12.92
CA ASP A 306 19.93 14.17 13.99
C ASP A 306 19.19 15.43 14.46
N ARG A 307 19.82 16.61 14.36
CA ARG A 307 19.20 17.91 14.63
C ARG A 307 18.35 18.40 13.47
N LEU A 308 18.63 17.93 12.26
CA LEU A 308 17.84 18.30 11.08
C LEU A 308 16.47 17.62 11.14
N GLY A 309 15.43 18.41 11.03
CA GLY A 309 14.06 17.92 10.99
C GLY A 309 13.42 18.08 9.61
N TYR A 310 12.51 17.18 9.24
CA TYR A 310 11.70 17.32 8.02
C TYR A 310 10.94 18.65 7.87
N PRO A 311 10.53 19.37 8.96
CA PRO A 311 9.94 20.70 8.82
C PRO A 311 10.86 21.72 8.16
N ALA A 312 12.18 21.61 8.30
CA ALA A 312 13.13 22.51 7.63
C ALA A 312 13.13 22.26 6.10
N LEU A 313 13.15 21.00 5.68
CA LEU A 313 13.02 20.63 4.27
C LEU A 313 11.67 21.09 3.68
N ALA A 314 10.57 20.86 4.41
CA ALA A 314 9.25 21.28 3.99
C ALA A 314 9.16 22.81 3.77
N ARG A 315 9.77 23.62 4.64
CA ARG A 315 9.82 25.09 4.47
C ARG A 315 10.53 25.51 3.19
N ILE A 316 11.60 24.81 2.79
CA ILE A 316 12.29 25.09 1.53
C ILE A 316 11.34 24.84 0.35
N TYR A 317 10.71 23.67 0.28
CA TYR A 317 9.82 23.35 -0.83
C TYR A 317 8.55 24.21 -0.86
N LEU A 318 7.98 24.57 0.29
CA LEU A 318 6.83 25.46 0.38
C LEU A 318 7.17 26.89 -0.08
N SER A 319 8.41 27.35 0.15
CA SER A 319 8.88 28.66 -0.34
C SER A 319 9.31 28.66 -1.81
N GLN A 320 9.42 27.48 -2.43
CA GLN A 320 9.89 27.29 -3.82
C GLN A 320 8.96 26.30 -4.56
N PRO A 321 7.70 26.71 -4.91
CA PRO A 321 6.70 25.82 -5.48
C PRO A 321 7.13 25.18 -6.81
N ASP A 322 7.88 25.89 -7.65
CA ASP A 322 8.39 25.34 -8.91
C ASP A 322 9.34 24.17 -8.69
N ARG A 323 10.14 24.25 -7.62
CA ARG A 323 11.04 23.17 -7.22
C ARG A 323 10.26 21.98 -6.68
N ALA A 324 9.25 22.22 -5.83
CA ALA A 324 8.36 21.17 -5.36
C ALA A 324 7.63 20.48 -6.53
N PHE A 325 7.14 21.24 -7.50
CA PHE A 325 6.52 20.72 -8.71
C PHE A 325 7.49 19.85 -9.52
N SER A 326 8.76 20.26 -9.64
CA SER A 326 9.79 19.51 -10.33
C SER A 326 10.08 18.17 -9.66
N VAL A 327 10.09 18.10 -8.31
CA VAL A 327 10.21 16.88 -7.53
C VAL A 327 9.02 15.95 -7.83
N LEU A 328 7.78 16.44 -7.75
CA LEU A 328 6.58 15.66 -8.04
C LEU A 328 6.57 15.13 -9.48
N ARG A 329 6.99 15.94 -10.46
CA ARG A 329 7.09 15.52 -11.86
C ARG A 329 8.10 14.37 -12.03
N ARG A 330 9.27 14.47 -11.39
CA ARG A 330 10.27 13.39 -11.40
C ARG A 330 9.74 12.13 -10.71
N ALA A 331 9.08 12.29 -9.56
CA ALA A 331 8.45 11.19 -8.83
C ALA A 331 7.40 10.48 -9.69
N ALA A 332 6.54 11.24 -10.38
CA ALA A 332 5.53 10.68 -11.26
C ALA A 332 6.13 9.94 -12.46
N TRP A 333 7.19 10.49 -13.04
CA TRP A 333 7.88 9.85 -14.16
C TRP A 333 8.57 8.54 -13.76
N LYS A 334 9.33 8.55 -12.65
CA LYS A 334 10.03 7.35 -12.14
C LYS A 334 9.05 6.31 -11.60
N GLY A 335 8.06 6.78 -10.84
CA GLY A 335 7.01 5.95 -10.23
C GLY A 335 6.10 5.25 -11.22
N ALA A 336 6.07 5.64 -12.51
CA ALA A 336 5.36 4.90 -13.53
C ALA A 336 5.85 3.44 -13.67
N ARG A 337 7.11 3.17 -13.28
CA ARG A 337 7.60 1.80 -13.07
C ARG A 337 7.20 1.36 -11.66
N MET A 338 6.31 0.41 -11.56
CA MET A 338 5.86 -0.10 -10.26
C MET A 338 6.84 -1.07 -9.60
N ARG A 339 7.86 -1.53 -10.33
CA ARG A 339 8.96 -2.39 -9.85
C ARG A 339 10.30 -1.71 -10.10
N PRO A 340 11.23 -1.73 -9.13
CA PRO A 340 12.59 -1.20 -9.35
C PRO A 340 13.27 -1.93 -10.51
N PRO A 341 13.82 -1.21 -11.51
CA PRO A 341 14.37 -1.86 -12.72
C PRO A 341 15.65 -2.63 -12.47
N PHE A 342 16.29 -2.42 -11.31
CA PHE A 342 17.53 -3.07 -10.92
C PHE A 342 17.32 -4.31 -10.01
N PHE A 343 16.05 -4.66 -9.69
CA PHE A 343 15.72 -5.87 -8.94
C PHE A 343 15.27 -6.98 -9.87
N GLY A 344 15.91 -8.16 -9.74
CA GLY A 344 15.36 -9.39 -10.31
C GLY A 344 14.12 -9.84 -9.53
N ASP A 345 13.17 -10.44 -10.21
CA ASP A 345 11.97 -11.01 -9.59
C ASP A 345 11.78 -12.52 -9.88
N LEU A 346 12.74 -13.12 -10.55
CA LEU A 346 12.79 -14.55 -10.82
C LEU A 346 13.91 -15.20 -10.01
N ALA A 347 13.70 -16.44 -9.57
CA ALA A 347 14.73 -17.23 -8.93
C ALA A 347 15.82 -17.65 -9.92
N LYS A 348 17.05 -17.92 -9.44
CA LYS A 348 18.20 -18.28 -10.28
C LYS A 348 17.96 -19.53 -11.12
N ASP A 349 17.22 -20.50 -10.57
CA ASP A 349 16.85 -21.76 -11.23
C ASP A 349 15.82 -21.59 -12.39
N ALA A 350 15.31 -20.38 -12.58
CA ALA A 350 14.46 -20.05 -13.72
C ALA A 350 15.23 -19.96 -15.06
N GLY A 351 16.57 -19.99 -15.05
CA GLY A 351 17.41 -19.93 -16.23
C GLY A 351 17.37 -18.59 -16.98
N GLN A 352 16.92 -17.53 -16.31
CA GLN A 352 16.85 -16.18 -16.87
C GLN A 352 18.09 -15.36 -16.47
N PRO A 353 18.47 -14.32 -17.26
CA PRO A 353 19.55 -13.42 -16.88
C PRO A 353 19.36 -12.77 -15.50
N GLU A 354 20.46 -12.32 -14.90
CA GLU A 354 20.43 -11.52 -13.69
C GLU A 354 19.51 -10.30 -13.85
N ARG A 355 18.77 -9.98 -12.81
CA ARG A 355 17.81 -8.85 -12.78
C ARG A 355 16.65 -8.98 -13.78
N ALA A 356 16.48 -10.14 -14.39
CA ALA A 356 15.31 -10.36 -15.24
C ALA A 356 14.02 -10.20 -14.44
N GLN A 357 13.02 -9.58 -15.10
CA GLN A 357 11.70 -9.35 -14.51
C GLN A 357 10.62 -10.09 -15.31
N SER A 358 9.76 -10.79 -14.59
CA SER A 358 8.61 -11.46 -15.18
C SER A 358 7.64 -10.44 -15.80
N ARG A 359 7.13 -10.78 -16.98
CA ARG A 359 6.04 -10.03 -17.63
C ARG A 359 4.72 -10.79 -17.61
N ARG A 360 4.65 -11.90 -16.90
CA ARG A 360 3.40 -12.65 -16.73
C ARG A 360 2.43 -11.81 -15.91
N PHE A 361 1.22 -11.61 -16.43
CA PHE A 361 0.18 -10.79 -15.79
C PHE A 361 0.61 -9.33 -15.51
N ALA A 362 1.42 -8.72 -16.40
CA ALA A 362 1.91 -7.34 -16.29
C ALA A 362 1.00 -6.31 -16.98
N LEU A 363 -0.25 -6.66 -17.29
CA LEU A 363 -1.12 -5.82 -18.12
C LEU A 363 -1.34 -4.42 -17.51
N TRP A 364 -1.60 -4.36 -16.20
CA TRP A 364 -1.86 -3.11 -15.50
C TRP A 364 -0.59 -2.27 -15.36
N SER A 365 0.50 -2.88 -14.90
CA SER A 365 1.78 -2.20 -14.74
C SER A 365 2.37 -1.74 -16.10
N ASP A 366 2.23 -2.54 -17.17
CA ASP A 366 2.64 -2.15 -18.51
C ASP A 366 1.79 -0.97 -19.05
N LEU A 367 0.47 -0.95 -18.76
CA LEU A 367 -0.40 0.18 -19.12
C LEU A 367 0.04 1.45 -18.38
N LYS A 368 0.27 1.39 -17.08
CA LYS A 368 0.76 2.55 -16.29
C LYS A 368 2.09 3.05 -16.82
N PHE A 369 3.00 2.15 -17.18
CA PHE A 369 4.29 2.52 -17.75
C PHE A 369 4.15 3.23 -19.12
N ARG A 370 3.23 2.80 -19.97
CA ARG A 370 2.93 3.49 -21.24
C ARG A 370 2.32 4.87 -21.02
N LEU A 371 1.52 5.03 -19.98
CA LEU A 371 0.90 6.30 -19.60
C LEU A 371 1.82 7.25 -18.81
N ARG A 372 3.10 6.89 -18.59
CA ARG A 372 4.03 7.68 -17.77
C ARG A 372 4.13 9.18 -18.10
N PRO A 373 4.02 9.63 -19.38
CA PRO A 373 4.05 11.07 -19.65
C PRO A 373 2.90 11.83 -19.01
N TRP A 374 1.77 11.16 -18.79
CA TRP A 374 0.54 11.70 -18.22
C TRP A 374 0.37 11.38 -16.72
N ASN A 375 1.31 10.65 -16.13
CA ASN A 375 1.15 10.07 -14.80
C ASN A 375 0.85 11.13 -13.73
N LEU A 376 1.57 12.27 -13.73
CA LEU A 376 1.29 13.35 -12.79
C LEU A 376 -0.12 13.94 -12.97
N ALA A 377 -0.55 14.13 -14.22
CA ALA A 377 -1.90 14.63 -14.52
C ALA A 377 -2.97 13.61 -14.06
N ILE A 378 -2.77 12.31 -14.31
CA ILE A 378 -3.66 11.26 -13.85
C ILE A 378 -3.77 11.26 -12.32
N TRP A 379 -2.65 11.32 -11.60
CA TRP A 379 -2.64 11.39 -10.15
C TRP A 379 -3.37 12.64 -9.64
N THR A 380 -3.09 13.79 -10.23
CA THR A 380 -3.75 15.06 -9.86
C THR A 380 -5.27 14.97 -10.08
N VAL A 381 -5.71 14.46 -11.24
CA VAL A 381 -7.14 14.31 -11.55
C VAL A 381 -7.82 13.34 -10.58
N LEU A 382 -7.21 12.21 -10.25
CA LEU A 382 -7.78 11.25 -9.30
C LEU A 382 -7.86 11.83 -7.88
N LEU A 383 -6.80 12.49 -7.41
CA LEU A 383 -6.75 13.07 -6.06
C LEU A 383 -7.67 14.29 -5.93
N ALA A 384 -7.49 15.29 -6.79
CA ALA A 384 -8.27 16.52 -6.74
C ALA A 384 -9.71 16.30 -7.16
N GLY A 385 -9.95 15.50 -8.20
CA GLY A 385 -11.30 15.13 -8.65
C GLY A 385 -12.05 14.30 -7.61
N GLY A 386 -11.38 13.33 -6.95
CA GLY A 386 -11.93 12.56 -5.86
C GLY A 386 -12.32 13.42 -4.66
N ALA A 387 -11.43 14.32 -4.24
CA ALA A 387 -11.70 15.26 -3.15
C ALA A 387 -12.83 16.22 -3.51
N ALA A 388 -12.84 16.80 -4.72
CA ALA A 388 -13.90 17.69 -5.19
C ALA A 388 -15.26 16.98 -5.26
N ALA A 389 -15.31 15.75 -5.78
CA ALA A 389 -16.52 14.94 -5.83
C ALA A 389 -17.08 14.63 -4.43
N ALA A 390 -16.19 14.37 -3.45
CA ALA A 390 -16.61 14.16 -2.07
C ALA A 390 -17.17 15.41 -1.43
N LEU A 391 -16.64 16.59 -1.71
CA LEU A 391 -17.03 17.86 -1.12
C LEU A 391 -18.29 18.46 -1.79
N ALA A 392 -18.39 18.42 -3.13
CA ALA A 392 -19.45 19.08 -3.90
C ALA A 392 -20.87 18.68 -3.52
N SER A 393 -21.07 17.44 -3.08
CA SER A 393 -22.39 16.92 -2.74
C SER A 393 -22.56 16.62 -1.25
N TRP A 394 -21.68 17.14 -0.40
CA TRP A 394 -21.64 16.87 1.05
C TRP A 394 -22.96 17.17 1.76
N ARG A 395 -23.53 18.36 1.51
CA ARG A 395 -24.75 18.84 2.21
C ARG A 395 -26.01 18.02 1.86
N ARG A 396 -26.06 17.42 0.66
CA ARG A 396 -27.21 16.65 0.16
C ARG A 396 -27.08 15.15 0.43
N ALA A 397 -25.99 14.73 1.09
CA ALA A 397 -25.69 13.32 1.27
C ALA A 397 -26.55 12.66 2.35
N SER A 398 -27.07 11.47 2.04
CA SER A 398 -27.60 10.55 3.05
C SER A 398 -26.50 10.15 4.05
N PRO A 399 -26.85 9.61 5.23
CA PRO A 399 -25.85 9.15 6.21
C PRO A 399 -24.81 8.19 5.59
N ARG A 400 -25.25 7.20 4.79
CA ARG A 400 -24.35 6.30 4.04
C ARG A 400 -23.50 7.05 3.02
N GLY A 401 -24.10 7.99 2.31
CA GLY A 401 -23.39 8.85 1.37
C GLY A 401 -22.32 9.71 2.05
N ARG A 402 -22.54 10.19 3.28
CA ARG A 402 -21.51 10.91 4.05
C ARG A 402 -20.34 10.00 4.42
N LEU A 403 -20.59 8.77 4.86
CA LEU A 403 -19.53 7.80 5.12
C LEU A 403 -18.71 7.50 3.86
N ALA A 404 -19.35 7.37 2.70
CA ALA A 404 -18.63 7.18 1.43
C ALA A 404 -17.70 8.36 1.11
N ARG A 405 -18.16 9.59 1.36
CA ARG A 405 -17.35 10.80 1.14
C ARG A 405 -16.21 10.92 2.13
N ILE A 406 -16.44 10.58 3.41
CA ILE A 406 -15.35 10.51 4.41
C ILE A 406 -14.31 9.48 3.98
N GLY A 407 -14.73 8.29 3.55
CA GLY A 407 -13.80 7.26 3.04
C GLY A 407 -13.01 7.72 1.81
N LEU A 408 -13.66 8.41 0.87
CA LEU A 408 -13.01 8.94 -0.32
C LEU A 408 -12.01 10.06 0.03
N LEU A 409 -12.39 11.00 0.91
CA LEU A 409 -11.50 12.05 1.39
C LEU A 409 -10.31 11.48 2.16
N ALA A 410 -10.54 10.49 3.02
CA ALA A 410 -9.47 9.81 3.75
C ALA A 410 -8.50 9.12 2.77
N LEU A 411 -8.99 8.43 1.75
CA LEU A 411 -8.15 7.77 0.74
C LEU A 411 -7.35 8.80 -0.08
N CYS A 412 -7.96 9.92 -0.49
CA CYS A 412 -7.25 11.00 -1.17
C CYS A 412 -6.17 11.63 -0.27
N ALA A 413 -6.48 11.88 1.01
CA ALA A 413 -5.53 12.45 1.98
C ALA A 413 -4.38 11.49 2.26
N MET A 414 -4.68 10.19 2.45
CA MET A 414 -3.66 9.15 2.64
C MET A 414 -2.73 9.05 1.43
N ALA A 415 -3.27 9.00 0.21
CA ALA A 415 -2.47 8.95 -1.01
C ALA A 415 -1.61 10.21 -1.20
N SER A 416 -2.15 11.40 -0.89
CA SER A 416 -1.40 12.66 -0.95
C SER A 416 -0.25 12.69 0.06
N LEU A 417 -0.50 12.23 1.29
CA LEU A 417 0.53 12.14 2.33
C LEU A 417 1.63 11.15 1.94
N GLU A 418 1.24 9.97 1.42
CA GLU A 418 2.16 8.94 0.97
C GLU A 418 3.06 9.45 -0.16
N LEU A 419 2.48 10.12 -1.18
CA LEU A 419 3.24 10.73 -2.24
C LEU A 419 4.22 11.79 -1.71
N ALA A 420 3.76 12.63 -0.78
CA ALA A 420 4.61 13.67 -0.20
C ALA A 420 5.80 13.06 0.58
N VAL A 421 5.55 12.04 1.40
CA VAL A 421 6.62 11.34 2.14
C VAL A 421 7.61 10.70 1.19
N CYS A 422 7.15 9.92 0.21
CA CYS A 422 8.03 9.25 -0.73
C CYS A 422 8.83 10.21 -1.61
N ALA A 423 8.21 11.31 -2.07
CA ALA A 423 8.84 12.24 -3.00
C ALA A 423 9.85 13.20 -2.32
N PHE A 424 9.54 13.66 -1.10
CA PHE A 424 10.29 14.73 -0.44
C PHE A 424 11.14 14.28 0.75
N ALA A 425 10.80 13.15 1.39
CA ALA A 425 11.47 12.72 2.61
C ALA A 425 12.43 11.53 2.41
N ASP A 426 12.33 10.77 1.32
CA ASP A 426 13.13 9.56 1.11
C ASP A 426 13.96 9.59 -0.19
N ALA A 427 13.74 10.59 -1.04
CA ALA A 427 14.42 10.79 -2.33
C ALA A 427 14.42 9.59 -3.30
N HIS A 428 14.91 9.82 -4.51
CA HIS A 428 14.60 9.01 -5.68
C HIS A 428 15.35 7.69 -5.86
N ILE A 429 16.24 7.29 -4.96
CA ILE A 429 17.04 6.06 -5.15
C ILE A 429 16.15 4.82 -5.10
N GLU A 430 15.32 4.71 -4.09
CA GLU A 430 14.37 3.61 -3.92
C GLU A 430 12.90 4.05 -4.12
N LEU A 431 12.69 5.22 -4.69
CA LEU A 431 11.37 5.84 -4.86
C LEU A 431 10.32 4.87 -5.43
N VAL A 432 10.69 4.08 -6.44
CA VAL A 432 9.77 3.11 -7.07
C VAL A 432 9.27 2.08 -6.05
N ARG A 433 10.13 1.63 -5.16
CA ARG A 433 9.79 0.69 -4.09
C ARG A 433 8.94 1.36 -2.99
N HIS A 434 9.23 2.61 -2.68
CA HIS A 434 8.52 3.37 -1.65
C HIS A 434 7.12 3.79 -2.09
N LEU A 435 6.92 4.10 -3.38
CA LEU A 435 5.60 4.43 -3.95
C LEU A 435 4.63 3.24 -4.05
N TYR A 436 5.00 2.06 -3.60
CA TYR A 436 4.20 0.84 -3.77
C TYR A 436 2.78 0.96 -3.18
N VAL A 437 2.66 1.46 -1.95
CA VAL A 437 1.36 1.68 -1.29
C VAL A 437 0.63 2.87 -1.88
N PHE A 438 1.33 3.93 -2.26
CA PHE A 438 0.75 5.04 -3.02
C PHE A 438 0.07 4.55 -4.30
N HIS A 439 0.74 3.65 -5.05
CA HIS A 439 0.13 3.04 -6.23
C HIS A 439 -1.16 2.28 -5.89
N ALA A 440 -1.18 1.53 -4.80
CA ALA A 440 -2.39 0.82 -4.38
C ALA A 440 -3.53 1.78 -4.05
N MET A 441 -3.24 2.91 -3.41
CA MET A 441 -4.23 3.95 -3.09
C MET A 441 -4.79 4.62 -4.36
N ILE A 442 -3.92 5.02 -5.29
CA ILE A 442 -4.31 5.63 -6.57
C ILE A 442 -5.10 4.65 -7.43
N ASP A 443 -4.68 3.40 -7.49
CA ASP A 443 -5.36 2.38 -8.27
C ASP A 443 -6.75 2.07 -7.68
N LEU A 444 -6.89 2.09 -6.34
CA LEU A 444 -8.20 1.97 -5.70
C LEU A 444 -9.11 3.19 -5.98
N LEU A 445 -8.56 4.42 -6.03
CA LEU A 445 -9.28 5.62 -6.47
C LEU A 445 -9.74 5.49 -7.92
N PHE A 446 -8.88 4.99 -8.81
CA PHE A 446 -9.22 4.72 -10.20
C PHE A 446 -10.37 3.72 -10.31
N VAL A 447 -10.27 2.57 -9.63
CA VAL A 447 -11.35 1.55 -9.60
C VAL A 447 -12.65 2.16 -9.10
N ALA A 448 -12.62 2.94 -8.01
CA ALA A 448 -13.80 3.59 -7.46
C ALA A 448 -14.43 4.58 -8.45
N ALA A 449 -13.61 5.38 -9.15
CA ALA A 449 -14.08 6.33 -10.18
C ALA A 449 -14.77 5.62 -11.34
N VAL A 450 -14.16 4.54 -11.88
CA VAL A 450 -14.73 3.76 -12.98
C VAL A 450 -16.04 3.09 -12.55
N VAL A 451 -16.06 2.46 -11.38
CA VAL A 451 -17.27 1.80 -10.83
C VAL A 451 -18.39 2.81 -10.62
N TRP A 452 -18.08 3.99 -10.08
CA TRP A 452 -19.07 5.07 -9.91
C TRP A 452 -19.62 5.56 -11.25
N THR A 453 -18.76 5.71 -12.27
CA THR A 453 -19.19 6.10 -13.64
C THR A 453 -20.13 5.07 -14.24
N VAL A 454 -19.77 3.78 -14.19
CA VAL A 454 -20.61 2.68 -14.70
C VAL A 454 -21.94 2.61 -13.95
N GLN A 455 -21.94 2.78 -12.63
CA GLN A 455 -23.15 2.83 -11.81
C GLN A 455 -24.06 3.98 -12.21
N THR A 456 -23.49 5.17 -12.46
CA THR A 456 -24.24 6.37 -12.84
C THR A 456 -24.87 6.21 -14.25
N VAL A 457 -24.13 5.64 -15.19
CA VAL A 457 -24.64 5.33 -16.54
C VAL A 457 -25.75 4.28 -16.48
N ALA A 458 -25.53 3.19 -15.74
CA ALA A 458 -26.54 2.13 -15.57
C ALA A 458 -27.84 2.63 -14.94
N ALA A 459 -27.74 3.58 -13.99
CA ALA A 459 -28.92 4.18 -13.36
C ALA A 459 -29.74 5.11 -14.29
N ARG A 460 -29.12 5.64 -15.36
CA ARG A 460 -29.78 6.53 -16.35
C ARG A 460 -30.41 5.79 -17.54
N LEU A 461 -30.03 4.53 -17.78
CA LEU A 461 -30.57 3.75 -18.90
C LEU A 461 -31.95 3.20 -18.55
N PRO A 462 -33.02 3.53 -19.30
CA PRO A 462 -34.41 3.18 -18.94
C PRO A 462 -34.70 1.68 -19.05
N PHE A 463 -33.88 0.89 -19.69
CA PHE A 463 -34.09 -0.55 -19.91
C PHE A 463 -33.97 -1.40 -18.63
N VAL A 464 -33.19 -0.96 -17.64
CA VAL A 464 -32.94 -1.74 -16.40
C VAL A 464 -34.06 -1.55 -15.36
N SER A 465 -34.82 -0.44 -15.43
CA SER A 465 -35.84 -0.13 -14.47
C SER A 465 -37.17 -0.90 -14.67
N ARG A 466 -37.43 -1.45 -15.87
CA ARG A 466 -38.63 -2.23 -16.17
C ARG A 466 -38.56 -3.69 -15.71
N ALA A 467 -37.37 -4.33 -15.78
CA ALA A 467 -37.22 -5.71 -15.32
C ALA A 467 -37.36 -5.85 -13.79
N ALA A 468 -36.93 -4.84 -13.03
CA ALA A 468 -37.06 -4.85 -11.55
C ALA A 468 -38.51 -4.56 -11.07
N ARG A 469 -39.36 -3.91 -11.88
CA ARG A 469 -40.77 -3.63 -11.56
C ARG A 469 -41.74 -4.71 -12.05
N GLY A 470 -41.33 -5.56 -12.98
CA GLY A 470 -42.20 -6.61 -13.56
C GLY A 470 -42.41 -7.83 -12.67
N VAL A 471 -41.62 -8.02 -11.62
CA VAL A 471 -41.73 -9.20 -10.72
C VAL A 471 -42.66 -8.96 -9.51
N SER A 472 -43.09 -7.71 -9.30
CA SER A 472 -43.99 -7.37 -8.15
C SER A 472 -45.48 -7.30 -8.48
N ALA A 473 -45.92 -7.59 -9.70
CA ALA A 473 -47.30 -7.29 -10.14
C ALA A 473 -48.10 -8.51 -10.56
N THR A 474 -47.85 -9.71 -10.01
CA THR A 474 -48.75 -10.84 -10.14
C THR A 474 -49.08 -11.43 -8.77
N ARG A 475 -49.83 -10.69 -7.96
CA ARG A 475 -50.71 -11.33 -6.96
C ARG A 475 -51.99 -11.75 -7.67
N PRO A 476 -52.38 -13.05 -7.66
CA PRO A 476 -53.68 -13.45 -8.14
C PRO A 476 -54.79 -12.83 -7.26
N PRO A 477 -55.95 -12.49 -7.84
CA PRO A 477 -57.07 -11.96 -7.09
C PRO A 477 -57.52 -12.99 -6.06
N LYS A 478 -57.70 -12.56 -4.82
CA LYS A 478 -58.32 -13.38 -3.77
C LYS A 478 -59.74 -13.75 -4.24
N ALA A 479 -60.02 -15.03 -4.35
CA ALA A 479 -61.36 -15.56 -4.53
C ALA A 479 -62.20 -15.18 -3.31
N ASN A 480 -63.36 -14.57 -3.60
CA ASN A 480 -64.34 -14.19 -2.62
C ASN A 480 -65.14 -15.45 -2.23
N PRO A 481 -65.22 -15.86 -0.95
CA PRO A 481 -66.03 -17.00 -0.56
C PRO A 481 -67.41 -16.49 -0.13
N GLN A 482 -68.30 -16.26 -1.10
CA GLN A 482 -69.73 -16.20 -0.85
C GLN A 482 -70.46 -16.38 -2.19
N GLN A 483 -70.88 -17.62 -2.46
CA GLN A 483 -72.17 -18.10 -2.96
C GLN A 483 -72.21 -19.60 -2.92
#